data_2ca1eebffaf6720982fd956bca0b1157
#
_entry.id   2ca1eebffaf6720982fd956bca0b1157
#
_cell.length_a   1.000
_cell.length_b   1.000
_cell.length_c   1.000
_cell.angle_alpha   90.00
_cell.angle_beta   90.00
_cell.angle_gamma   90.00
#
_symmetry.space_group_name_H-M   'P 1'
#
loop_
_entity.id
_entity.type
_entity.pdbx_description
1 polymer ?
#
loop_
_entity_poly.entity_id
_entity_poly.type
_entity_poly.pdbx_seq_one_letter_code
_entity_poly.pdbx_strand_id
1 'polypeptide(L)'
;MRTTITLSFLCIFSFSLMAQDMSAPLHERLSENYEQFKESSIRHRRFKHQDLQPLIEQVKGEEGFRVKKLGESIEGRSISMVSIGSGETSVLLWSQMHGNEPTASMAIMDIFNFFRQENDFEEVKARIKQELTLHFIPMLNPDGAERFQRRNANGVDLNRDALRLQNPEAQILKDVRDSLDADWGFNLHDQGKYYAAGPSPYTASISVLAPAFNYNKDINGNRANAMQLIGIMHEVLQAHIPNRIGRYNDDFEPRAFGDNIQKWGTRTILIESGGYPNDPEKQVLRKMNFLILLESFSSISEGSYRDMPLRVYESIPFNSYNHLHDLILRKVAVPKDGKTYTLDLGIRRFEVDYDRNSKYFLRSSIQDIGDLSTSHAYEEFNAEGYEVEMGKSYPKLIKKQKKLSKLDPIELLKEGYTSIKLKESLDPWITAALPLHISGPFSQRAPIALGYEPSLLFKKGGKITYVLVNGFLWNLEKEEQIIRDMLQERLGM
;
A
#
# COMPACT_ATOMS: atom_id res chain seq x y z
N MET A 1 60.28 -39.38 23.87
CA MET A 1 59.28 -39.43 22.81
C MET A 1 57.93 -39.10 23.42
N ARG A 2 57.41 -37.91 23.17
CA ARG A 2 56.08 -37.52 23.60
C ARG A 2 55.21 -37.48 22.34
N THR A 3 54.22 -38.35 22.28
CA THR A 3 53.26 -38.44 21.17
C THR A 3 52.11 -37.49 21.43
N THR A 4 51.97 -36.48 20.58
CA THR A 4 50.87 -35.51 20.63
C THR A 4 49.74 -36.08 19.77
N ILE A 5 48.58 -36.36 20.37
CA ILE A 5 47.34 -36.74 19.66
C ILE A 5 46.58 -35.48 19.37
N THR A 6 46.45 -35.16 18.08
CA THR A 6 45.62 -34.05 17.60
C THR A 6 44.18 -34.55 17.37
N LEU A 7 43.26 -34.12 18.21
CA LEU A 7 41.83 -34.40 18.05
C LEU A 7 41.23 -33.38 17.08
N SER A 8 40.86 -33.80 15.86
CA SER A 8 40.12 -33.00 14.92
C SER A 8 38.64 -33.09 15.25
N PHE A 9 38.07 -31.96 15.69
CA PHE A 9 36.62 -31.83 15.86
C PHE A 9 35.99 -31.58 14.48
N LEU A 10 35.25 -32.57 13.97
CA LEU A 10 34.43 -32.46 12.78
C LEU A 10 33.08 -31.88 13.22
N CYS A 11 32.85 -30.56 13.01
CA CYS A 11 31.53 -29.96 13.18
C CYS A 11 30.62 -30.41 12.03
N ILE A 12 29.78 -31.39 12.29
CA ILE A 12 28.69 -31.78 11.41
C ILE A 12 27.60 -30.72 11.58
N PHE A 13 27.50 -29.80 10.64
CA PHE A 13 26.33 -28.93 10.50
C PHE A 13 25.17 -29.80 9.98
N SER A 14 24.29 -30.21 10.89
CA SER A 14 23.03 -30.83 10.52
C SER A 14 22.13 -29.76 9.94
N PHE A 15 22.02 -29.64 8.62
CA PHE A 15 20.90 -28.98 7.96
C PHE A 15 19.66 -29.85 8.21
N SER A 16 18.82 -29.45 9.18
CA SER A 16 17.46 -29.95 9.26
C SER A 16 16.70 -29.37 8.08
N LEU A 17 16.61 -30.12 6.97
CA LEU A 17 15.53 -29.92 6.01
C LEU A 17 14.24 -30.18 6.82
N MET A 18 13.54 -29.12 7.18
CA MET A 18 12.14 -29.25 7.60
C MET A 18 11.39 -29.75 6.36
N ALA A 19 10.96 -31.02 6.40
CA ALA A 19 10.02 -31.52 5.39
C ALA A 19 8.77 -30.66 5.46
N GLN A 20 8.48 -29.96 4.36
CA GLN A 20 7.30 -29.11 4.26
C GLN A 20 6.07 -30.01 4.40
N ASP A 21 5.14 -29.64 5.26
CA ASP A 21 3.87 -30.37 5.42
C ASP A 21 3.04 -30.17 4.15
N MET A 22 3.10 -31.15 3.24
CA MET A 22 2.36 -31.15 1.98
C MET A 22 0.84 -31.17 2.19
N SER A 23 0.35 -31.40 3.41
CA SER A 23 -1.06 -31.36 3.78
C SER A 23 -1.56 -29.94 4.11
N ALA A 24 -0.65 -28.98 4.31
CA ALA A 24 -1.02 -27.60 4.59
C ALA A 24 -1.64 -26.92 3.37
N PRO A 25 -2.60 -25.97 3.57
CA PRO A 25 -3.21 -25.20 2.49
C PRO A 25 -2.19 -24.52 1.59
N LEU A 26 -2.49 -24.37 0.31
CA LEU A 26 -1.57 -23.80 -0.67
C LEU A 26 -1.08 -22.40 -0.24
N HIS A 27 -1.99 -21.53 0.21
CA HIS A 27 -1.65 -20.16 0.62
C HIS A 27 -0.71 -20.09 1.84
N GLU A 28 -0.78 -21.06 2.76
CA GLU A 28 0.15 -21.13 3.90
C GLU A 28 1.55 -21.49 3.41
N ARG A 29 1.67 -22.55 2.60
CA ARG A 29 2.93 -22.97 1.99
C ARG A 29 3.57 -21.86 1.13
N LEU A 30 2.76 -21.17 0.31
CA LEU A 30 3.21 -20.01 -0.47
C LEU A 30 3.69 -18.87 0.43
N SER A 31 2.99 -18.63 1.54
CA SER A 31 3.35 -17.57 2.49
C SER A 31 4.68 -17.82 3.19
N GLU A 32 4.95 -19.07 3.57
CA GLU A 32 6.22 -19.48 4.20
C GLU A 32 7.41 -19.34 3.24
N ASN A 33 7.18 -19.56 1.95
CA ASN A 33 8.21 -19.56 0.92
C ASN A 33 8.28 -18.22 0.14
N TYR A 34 7.50 -17.22 0.47
CA TYR A 34 7.33 -16.00 -0.31
C TYR A 34 8.63 -15.26 -0.63
N GLU A 35 9.55 -15.15 0.34
CA GLU A 35 10.77 -14.36 0.19
C GLU A 35 11.69 -14.89 -0.93
N GLN A 36 11.60 -16.18 -1.32
CA GLN A 36 12.35 -16.72 -2.45
C GLN A 36 11.79 -16.28 -3.81
N PHE A 37 10.50 -15.91 -3.89
CA PHE A 37 9.84 -15.47 -5.12
C PHE A 37 9.85 -13.96 -5.28
N LYS A 38 10.04 -13.24 -4.19
CA LYS A 38 9.97 -11.79 -4.15
C LYS A 38 11.03 -11.14 -5.04
N GLU A 39 10.59 -10.30 -5.98
CA GLU A 39 11.49 -9.53 -6.82
C GLU A 39 12.22 -8.46 -5.99
N SER A 40 13.52 -8.68 -5.79
CA SER A 40 14.34 -7.91 -4.86
C SER A 40 14.75 -6.53 -5.39
N SER A 41 14.69 -6.31 -6.69
CA SER A 41 15.04 -5.03 -7.31
C SER A 41 13.94 -3.97 -7.11
N ILE A 42 12.67 -4.39 -6.92
CA ILE A 42 11.54 -3.50 -6.66
C ILE A 42 11.24 -3.48 -5.15
N ARG A 43 11.84 -2.50 -4.43
CA ARG A 43 11.66 -2.32 -2.98
C ARG A 43 10.69 -1.21 -2.62
N HIS A 44 10.46 -0.28 -3.55
CA HIS A 44 9.63 0.91 -3.37
C HIS A 44 8.49 0.91 -4.37
N ARG A 45 7.32 1.34 -3.94
CA ARG A 45 6.12 1.40 -4.78
C ARG A 45 6.15 2.50 -5.86
N ARG A 46 7.14 3.39 -5.84
CA ARG A 46 7.31 4.46 -6.83
C ARG A 46 8.29 4.11 -7.94
N PHE A 47 8.39 2.83 -8.28
CA PHE A 47 9.18 2.38 -9.43
C PHE A 47 8.59 2.93 -10.75
N LYS A 48 9.43 3.02 -11.76
CA LYS A 48 9.11 3.61 -13.06
C LYS A 48 9.03 2.54 -14.15
N HIS A 49 8.55 2.94 -15.31
CA HIS A 49 8.55 2.07 -16.48
C HIS A 49 9.93 1.46 -16.77
N GLN A 50 11.00 2.27 -16.69
CA GLN A 50 12.37 1.81 -16.89
C GLN A 50 12.84 0.76 -15.86
N ASP A 51 12.25 0.70 -14.68
CA ASP A 51 12.58 -0.29 -13.64
C ASP A 51 11.87 -1.63 -13.91
N LEU A 52 10.67 -1.57 -14.52
CA LEU A 52 9.85 -2.74 -14.82
C LEU A 52 10.25 -3.43 -16.14
N GLN A 53 10.61 -2.67 -17.18
CA GLN A 53 10.92 -3.22 -18.51
C GLN A 53 12.04 -4.28 -18.50
N PRO A 54 13.16 -4.11 -17.77
CA PRO A 54 14.18 -5.14 -17.68
C PRO A 54 13.66 -6.47 -17.12
N LEU A 55 12.71 -6.44 -16.19
CA LEU A 55 12.12 -7.63 -15.59
C LEU A 55 11.20 -8.36 -16.59
N ILE A 56 10.46 -7.60 -17.41
CA ILE A 56 9.66 -8.16 -18.50
C ILE A 56 10.57 -8.76 -19.60
N GLU A 57 11.65 -8.09 -19.97
CA GLU A 57 12.61 -8.62 -20.96
C GLU A 57 13.35 -9.86 -20.42
N GLN A 58 13.59 -9.95 -19.11
CA GLN A 58 14.23 -11.11 -18.48
C GLN A 58 13.44 -12.40 -18.68
N VAL A 59 12.11 -12.33 -18.67
CA VAL A 59 11.25 -13.51 -18.90
C VAL A 59 11.01 -13.80 -20.40
N LYS A 60 11.48 -12.91 -21.27
CA LYS A 60 11.39 -13.11 -22.71
C LYS A 60 12.38 -14.18 -23.18
N GLY A 61 11.87 -15.24 -23.74
CA GLY A 61 12.67 -16.40 -24.16
C GLY A 61 12.83 -17.48 -23.09
N GLU A 62 12.36 -17.26 -21.87
CA GLU A 62 12.21 -18.31 -20.86
C GLU A 62 11.11 -19.30 -21.28
N GLU A 63 11.32 -20.57 -20.98
CA GLU A 63 10.37 -21.61 -21.33
C GLU A 63 9.02 -21.39 -20.61
N GLY A 64 7.94 -21.46 -21.37
CA GLY A 64 6.59 -21.25 -20.86
C GLY A 64 6.15 -19.78 -20.79
N PHE A 65 7.03 -18.82 -21.11
CA PHE A 65 6.70 -17.40 -21.17
C PHE A 65 6.60 -16.90 -22.62
N ARG A 66 5.61 -16.07 -22.89
CA ARG A 66 5.44 -15.36 -24.15
C ARG A 66 5.27 -13.88 -23.87
N VAL A 67 6.16 -13.04 -24.38
CA VAL A 67 6.12 -11.57 -24.22
C VAL A 67 5.71 -10.94 -25.54
N LYS A 68 4.65 -10.10 -25.49
CA LYS A 68 4.14 -9.36 -26.65
C LYS A 68 4.06 -7.87 -26.32
N LYS A 69 4.67 -7.02 -27.14
CA LYS A 69 4.40 -5.58 -27.10
C LYS A 69 3.00 -5.36 -27.69
N LEU A 70 2.11 -4.75 -26.93
CA LEU A 70 0.72 -4.47 -27.31
C LEU A 70 0.60 -3.14 -28.07
N GLY A 71 1.41 -2.16 -27.69
CA GLY A 71 1.40 -0.81 -28.23
C GLY A 71 2.25 0.13 -27.39
N GLU A 72 1.92 1.40 -27.48
CA GLU A 72 2.60 2.48 -26.73
C GLU A 72 1.59 3.40 -26.08
N SER A 73 1.99 4.00 -24.96
CA SER A 73 1.27 5.09 -24.32
C SER A 73 1.35 6.39 -25.12
N ILE A 74 0.67 7.43 -24.66
CA ILE A 74 0.70 8.76 -25.32
C ILE A 74 2.12 9.31 -25.46
N GLU A 75 3.01 9.08 -24.50
CA GLU A 75 4.40 9.53 -24.54
C GLU A 75 5.37 8.50 -25.13
N GLY A 76 4.85 7.46 -25.81
CA GLY A 76 5.65 6.46 -26.52
C GLY A 76 6.32 5.40 -25.65
N ARG A 77 5.86 5.21 -24.41
CA ARG A 77 6.33 4.10 -23.56
C ARG A 77 5.62 2.82 -23.92
N SER A 78 6.39 1.72 -24.06
CA SER A 78 5.84 0.42 -24.40
C SER A 78 4.87 -0.12 -23.35
N ILE A 79 3.75 -0.70 -23.83
CA ILE A 79 2.81 -1.48 -23.03
C ILE A 79 2.96 -2.92 -23.48
N SER A 80 3.29 -3.81 -22.55
CA SER A 80 3.60 -5.21 -22.83
C SER A 80 2.63 -6.14 -22.11
N MET A 81 2.38 -7.29 -22.74
CA MET A 81 1.67 -8.42 -22.14
C MET A 81 2.62 -9.60 -22.01
N VAL A 82 2.61 -10.24 -20.84
CA VAL A 82 3.30 -11.50 -20.57
C VAL A 82 2.27 -12.59 -20.43
N SER A 83 2.43 -13.70 -21.16
CA SER A 83 1.51 -14.83 -21.07
C SER A 83 2.22 -16.08 -20.60
N ILE A 84 1.56 -16.86 -19.73
CA ILE A 84 2.06 -18.10 -19.12
C ILE A 84 1.00 -19.19 -19.29
N GLY A 85 1.44 -20.41 -19.64
CA GLY A 85 0.55 -21.55 -19.83
C GLY A 85 -0.04 -21.65 -21.24
N SER A 86 -0.85 -22.69 -21.46
CA SER A 86 -1.44 -23.04 -22.76
C SER A 86 -2.83 -23.67 -22.67
N GLY A 87 -3.44 -23.60 -21.47
CA GLY A 87 -4.79 -24.11 -21.24
C GLY A 87 -5.87 -23.30 -21.96
N GLU A 88 -7.04 -23.89 -22.09
CA GLU A 88 -8.17 -23.29 -22.82
C GLU A 88 -8.79 -22.11 -22.06
N THR A 89 -8.77 -22.13 -20.72
CA THR A 89 -9.33 -21.03 -19.92
C THR A 89 -8.42 -19.82 -19.94
N SER A 90 -8.89 -18.71 -20.51
CA SER A 90 -8.17 -17.46 -20.65
C SER A 90 -8.38 -16.53 -19.46
N VAL A 91 -7.29 -16.11 -18.81
CA VAL A 91 -7.30 -15.23 -17.63
C VAL A 91 -6.52 -13.95 -17.91
N LEU A 92 -7.19 -12.81 -17.94
CA LEU A 92 -6.58 -11.49 -18.17
C LEU A 92 -6.42 -10.72 -16.86
N LEU A 93 -5.20 -10.29 -16.57
CA LEU A 93 -4.89 -9.44 -15.43
C LEU A 93 -4.32 -8.11 -15.94
N TRP A 94 -4.82 -6.99 -15.44
CA TRP A 94 -4.24 -5.67 -15.74
C TRP A 94 -4.04 -4.87 -14.46
N SER A 95 -2.87 -4.26 -14.36
CA SER A 95 -2.46 -3.45 -13.23
C SER A 95 -1.98 -2.07 -13.69
N GLN A 96 -1.84 -1.15 -12.76
CA GLN A 96 -1.42 0.23 -13.00
C GLN A 96 -2.17 0.91 -14.16
N MET A 97 -3.47 0.67 -14.26
CA MET A 97 -4.37 1.54 -15.03
C MET A 97 -4.32 2.97 -14.49
N HIS A 98 -4.20 3.09 -13.18
CA HIS A 98 -3.81 4.32 -12.51
C HIS A 98 -2.32 4.23 -12.14
N GLY A 99 -1.51 5.18 -12.60
CA GLY A 99 -0.06 5.08 -12.49
C GLY A 99 0.50 5.08 -11.05
N ASN A 100 -0.27 5.57 -10.09
CA ASN A 100 0.08 5.58 -8.66
C ASN A 100 -0.46 4.37 -7.88
N GLU A 101 -0.87 3.30 -8.57
CA GLU A 101 -1.45 2.09 -7.98
C GLU A 101 -0.61 0.84 -8.32
N PRO A 102 0.63 0.72 -7.79
CA PRO A 102 1.61 -0.25 -8.26
C PRO A 102 1.64 -1.57 -7.50
N THR A 103 0.82 -1.76 -6.44
CA THR A 103 0.98 -2.89 -5.50
C THR A 103 0.89 -4.24 -6.21
N ALA A 104 -0.11 -4.41 -7.06
CA ALA A 104 -0.27 -5.66 -7.81
C ALA A 104 0.77 -5.82 -8.93
N SER A 105 1.30 -4.73 -9.49
CA SER A 105 2.42 -4.82 -10.45
C SER A 105 3.66 -5.43 -9.81
N MET A 106 3.95 -5.08 -8.53
CA MET A 106 5.03 -5.72 -7.77
C MET A 106 4.76 -7.22 -7.56
N ALA A 107 3.53 -7.59 -7.19
CA ALA A 107 3.14 -8.98 -7.00
C ALA A 107 3.19 -9.80 -8.30
N ILE A 108 2.88 -9.20 -9.44
CA ILE A 108 3.01 -9.85 -10.75
C ILE A 108 4.48 -10.22 -11.04
N MET A 109 5.46 -9.39 -10.66
CA MET A 109 6.87 -9.75 -10.82
C MET A 109 7.25 -10.93 -9.92
N ASP A 110 6.70 -11.01 -8.71
CA ASP A 110 6.88 -12.16 -7.82
C ASP A 110 6.25 -13.44 -8.40
N ILE A 111 5.08 -13.31 -9.04
CA ILE A 111 4.41 -14.42 -9.74
C ILE A 111 5.26 -14.89 -10.92
N PHE A 112 5.91 -14.00 -11.67
CA PHE A 112 6.84 -14.42 -12.72
C PHE A 112 8.02 -15.20 -12.16
N ASN A 113 8.60 -14.78 -11.04
CA ASN A 113 9.65 -15.52 -10.36
C ASN A 113 9.16 -16.88 -9.86
N PHE A 114 7.94 -16.98 -9.32
CA PHE A 114 7.33 -18.24 -8.91
C PHE A 114 7.25 -19.24 -10.06
N PHE A 115 6.78 -18.83 -11.24
CA PHE A 115 6.65 -19.72 -12.40
C PHE A 115 7.99 -20.07 -13.06
N ARG A 116 8.99 -19.19 -12.99
CA ARG A 116 10.31 -19.36 -13.60
C ARG A 116 11.24 -20.28 -12.81
N GLN A 117 11.22 -20.18 -11.50
CA GLN A 117 12.15 -20.92 -10.63
C GLN A 117 11.65 -22.34 -10.39
N GLU A 118 12.56 -23.32 -10.36
CA GLU A 118 12.25 -24.65 -9.82
C GLU A 118 11.99 -24.54 -8.31
N ASN A 119 10.90 -25.15 -7.84
CA ASN A 119 10.47 -25.07 -6.45
C ASN A 119 9.50 -26.22 -6.09
N ASP A 120 9.08 -26.30 -4.84
CA ASP A 120 8.20 -27.36 -4.30
C ASP A 120 6.73 -27.25 -4.77
N PHE A 121 6.40 -26.38 -5.72
CA PHE A 121 5.06 -26.16 -6.24
C PHE A 121 4.90 -26.62 -7.70
N GLU A 122 5.80 -27.50 -8.21
CA GLU A 122 5.78 -27.89 -9.63
C GLU A 122 4.47 -28.54 -10.07
N GLU A 123 3.83 -29.32 -9.21
CA GLU A 123 2.51 -29.92 -9.51
C GLU A 123 1.43 -28.82 -9.69
N VAL A 124 1.39 -27.85 -8.80
CA VAL A 124 0.47 -26.71 -8.88
C VAL A 124 0.75 -25.87 -10.13
N LYS A 125 2.02 -25.58 -10.41
CA LYS A 125 2.43 -24.85 -11.62
C LYS A 125 2.07 -25.57 -12.90
N ALA A 126 2.31 -26.89 -12.94
CA ALA A 126 2.00 -27.72 -14.10
C ALA A 126 0.48 -27.70 -14.38
N ARG A 127 -0.35 -27.92 -13.36
CA ARG A 127 -1.81 -27.86 -13.48
C ARG A 127 -2.29 -26.48 -13.95
N ILE A 128 -1.83 -25.41 -13.33
CA ILE A 128 -2.19 -24.05 -13.74
C ILE A 128 -1.81 -23.82 -15.21
N LYS A 129 -0.60 -24.17 -15.64
CA LYS A 129 -0.13 -23.98 -17.02
C LYS A 129 -0.89 -24.86 -18.03
N GLN A 130 -1.38 -26.03 -17.61
CA GLN A 130 -2.14 -26.95 -18.46
C GLN A 130 -3.58 -26.49 -18.66
N GLU A 131 -4.25 -26.01 -17.60
CA GLU A 131 -5.68 -25.68 -17.61
C GLU A 131 -5.93 -24.21 -17.98
N LEU A 132 -4.97 -23.32 -17.70
CA LEU A 132 -5.11 -21.87 -17.87
C LEU A 132 -4.06 -21.31 -18.85
N THR A 133 -4.46 -20.26 -19.53
CA THR A 133 -3.51 -19.29 -20.14
C THR A 133 -3.66 -17.96 -19.40
N LEU A 134 -2.65 -17.62 -18.60
CA LEU A 134 -2.60 -16.39 -17.83
C LEU A 134 -1.98 -15.27 -18.68
N HIS A 135 -2.65 -14.13 -18.81
CA HIS A 135 -2.21 -12.97 -19.57
C HIS A 135 -2.09 -11.76 -18.64
N PHE A 136 -0.90 -11.24 -18.46
CA PHE A 136 -0.61 -10.13 -17.54
C PHE A 136 -0.25 -8.86 -18.33
N ILE A 137 -0.93 -7.75 -18.05
CA ILE A 137 -0.51 -6.40 -18.41
C ILE A 137 -0.03 -5.70 -17.12
N PRO A 138 1.27 -5.78 -16.78
CA PRO A 138 1.75 -5.33 -15.47
C PRO A 138 1.66 -3.81 -15.25
N MET A 139 1.70 -3.02 -16.33
CA MET A 139 1.65 -1.56 -16.28
C MET A 139 0.91 -1.04 -17.52
N LEU A 140 -0.39 -0.76 -17.34
CA LEU A 140 -1.22 -0.26 -18.46
C LEU A 140 -1.01 1.23 -18.73
N ASN A 141 -0.69 2.03 -17.70
CA ASN A 141 -0.48 3.48 -17.77
C ASN A 141 0.95 3.87 -17.36
N PRO A 142 1.94 3.62 -18.22
CA PRO A 142 3.33 3.92 -17.90
C PRO A 142 3.62 5.42 -17.76
N ASP A 143 2.86 6.29 -18.42
CA ASP A 143 3.02 7.74 -18.31
C ASP A 143 2.54 8.26 -16.94
N GLY A 144 1.44 7.70 -16.44
CA GLY A 144 0.98 7.94 -15.08
C GLY A 144 1.93 7.39 -14.03
N ALA A 145 2.48 6.20 -14.25
CA ALA A 145 3.49 5.59 -13.36
C ALA A 145 4.77 6.43 -13.30
N GLU A 146 5.21 7.00 -14.42
CA GLU A 146 6.37 7.89 -14.46
C GLU A 146 6.21 9.10 -13.53
N ARG A 147 5.00 9.62 -13.41
CA ARG A 147 4.66 10.78 -12.56
C ARG A 147 4.06 10.38 -11.21
N PHE A 148 3.91 9.09 -10.94
CA PHE A 148 3.20 8.55 -9.80
C PHE A 148 1.83 9.23 -9.60
N GLN A 149 1.05 9.28 -10.64
CA GLN A 149 -0.28 9.92 -10.67
C GLN A 149 -1.34 8.97 -11.22
N ARG A 150 -2.60 9.20 -10.79
CA ARG A 150 -3.75 8.40 -11.22
C ARG A 150 -3.96 8.44 -12.73
N ARG A 151 -3.93 9.64 -13.30
CA ARG A 151 -4.31 9.91 -14.69
C ARG A 151 -3.15 9.68 -15.66
N ASN A 152 -3.48 9.44 -16.95
CA ASN A 152 -2.49 9.32 -18.01
C ASN A 152 -1.89 10.70 -18.40
N ALA A 153 -1.05 10.74 -19.45
CA ALA A 153 -0.40 11.97 -19.89
C ALA A 153 -1.37 13.07 -20.36
N ASN A 154 -2.55 12.71 -20.85
CA ASN A 154 -3.62 13.66 -21.21
C ASN A 154 -4.48 14.13 -20.03
N GLY A 155 -4.18 13.68 -18.81
CA GLY A 155 -5.00 13.97 -17.64
C GLY A 155 -6.32 13.17 -17.59
N VAL A 156 -6.44 12.11 -18.38
CA VAL A 156 -7.64 11.25 -18.43
C VAL A 156 -7.53 10.14 -17.39
N ASP A 157 -8.61 9.91 -16.66
CA ASP A 157 -8.80 8.71 -15.86
C ASP A 157 -9.17 7.55 -16.79
N LEU A 158 -8.26 6.61 -17.03
CA LEU A 158 -8.49 5.50 -17.95
C LEU A 158 -9.67 4.63 -17.52
N ASN A 159 -9.93 4.52 -16.21
CA ASN A 159 -11.10 3.81 -15.69
C ASN A 159 -12.42 4.60 -15.84
N ARG A 160 -12.42 5.63 -16.69
CA ARG A 160 -13.59 6.39 -17.15
C ARG A 160 -13.62 6.53 -18.68
N ASP A 161 -12.82 5.71 -19.39
CA ASP A 161 -12.71 5.77 -20.87
C ASP A 161 -13.22 4.49 -21.59
N ALA A 162 -13.80 3.53 -20.85
CA ALA A 162 -14.25 2.24 -21.41
C ALA A 162 -15.37 2.35 -22.46
N LEU A 163 -16.16 3.45 -22.47
CA LEU A 163 -17.23 3.65 -23.45
C LEU A 163 -16.73 4.25 -24.77
N ARG A 164 -15.78 5.20 -24.71
CA ARG A 164 -15.35 5.95 -25.90
C ARG A 164 -14.00 5.55 -26.40
N LEU A 165 -13.16 4.93 -25.56
CA LEU A 165 -11.83 4.42 -25.92
C LEU A 165 -10.98 5.50 -26.63
N GLN A 166 -10.92 6.70 -26.04
CA GLN A 166 -10.27 7.86 -26.66
C GLN A 166 -8.76 7.87 -26.48
N ASN A 167 -8.23 7.06 -25.56
CA ASN A 167 -6.82 6.98 -25.27
C ASN A 167 -6.23 5.63 -25.70
N PRO A 168 -4.97 5.60 -26.16
CA PRO A 168 -4.35 4.37 -26.66
C PRO A 168 -4.32 3.24 -25.61
N GLU A 169 -4.09 3.57 -24.34
CA GLU A 169 -4.08 2.60 -23.27
C GLU A 169 -5.45 1.93 -23.08
N ALA A 170 -6.53 2.71 -23.22
CA ALA A 170 -7.90 2.20 -23.14
C ALA A 170 -8.24 1.29 -24.33
N GLN A 171 -7.83 1.70 -25.54
CA GLN A 171 -7.98 0.90 -26.77
C GLN A 171 -7.23 -0.43 -26.64
N ILE A 172 -5.97 -0.39 -26.20
CA ILE A 172 -5.13 -1.58 -26.00
C ILE A 172 -5.82 -2.58 -25.05
N LEU A 173 -6.33 -2.13 -23.90
CA LEU A 173 -7.00 -3.03 -22.95
C LEU A 173 -8.25 -3.66 -23.56
N LYS A 174 -9.05 -2.89 -24.29
CA LYS A 174 -10.26 -3.38 -24.97
C LYS A 174 -9.90 -4.40 -26.05
N ASP A 175 -8.93 -4.10 -26.92
CA ASP A 175 -8.50 -4.96 -28.01
C ASP A 175 -7.92 -6.29 -27.47
N VAL A 176 -7.14 -6.22 -26.39
CA VAL A 176 -6.61 -7.44 -25.76
C VAL A 176 -7.75 -8.28 -25.20
N ARG A 177 -8.68 -7.69 -24.42
CA ARG A 177 -9.83 -8.42 -23.88
C ARG A 177 -10.63 -9.11 -24.99
N ASP A 178 -10.90 -8.40 -26.08
CA ASP A 178 -11.69 -8.95 -27.19
C ASP A 178 -10.93 -10.03 -27.97
N SER A 179 -9.64 -9.83 -28.20
CA SER A 179 -8.83 -10.82 -28.93
C SER A 179 -8.63 -12.12 -28.14
N LEU A 180 -8.64 -12.05 -26.83
CA LEU A 180 -8.52 -13.19 -25.94
C LEU A 180 -9.88 -13.86 -25.64
N ASP A 181 -10.98 -13.14 -25.84
CA ASP A 181 -12.31 -13.49 -25.31
C ASP A 181 -12.23 -14.00 -23.86
N ALA A 182 -11.54 -13.22 -23.02
CA ALA A 182 -11.07 -13.64 -21.71
C ALA A 182 -12.22 -14.15 -20.83
N ASP A 183 -12.08 -15.37 -20.29
CA ASP A 183 -13.04 -15.98 -19.36
C ASP A 183 -13.07 -15.31 -18.01
N TRP A 184 -11.88 -14.93 -17.50
CA TRP A 184 -11.66 -14.26 -16.23
C TRP A 184 -10.90 -12.97 -16.42
N GLY A 185 -11.23 -11.97 -15.60
CA GLY A 185 -10.56 -10.68 -15.58
C GLY A 185 -10.23 -10.23 -14.17
N PHE A 186 -8.99 -9.84 -13.91
CA PHE A 186 -8.56 -9.26 -12.65
C PHE A 186 -8.18 -7.80 -12.87
N ASN A 187 -8.99 -6.91 -12.33
CA ASN A 187 -8.80 -5.46 -12.34
C ASN A 187 -8.06 -5.05 -11.07
N LEU A 188 -6.76 -4.76 -11.20
CA LEU A 188 -5.87 -4.63 -10.06
C LEU A 188 -5.57 -3.17 -9.78
N HIS A 189 -6.03 -2.69 -8.62
CA HIS A 189 -5.97 -1.31 -8.18
C HIS A 189 -5.38 -1.14 -6.78
N ASP A 190 -5.16 0.10 -6.40
CA ASP A 190 -4.85 0.51 -5.03
C ASP A 190 -5.85 1.56 -4.55
N GLN A 191 -6.27 1.45 -3.31
CA GLN A 191 -7.13 2.44 -2.63
C GLN A 191 -6.37 3.22 -1.55
N GLY A 192 -7.00 4.29 -1.07
CA GLY A 192 -6.50 5.07 0.07
C GLY A 192 -6.48 4.27 1.37
N LYS A 193 -5.47 4.53 2.22
CA LYS A 193 -5.28 3.85 3.50
C LYS A 193 -6.34 4.16 4.58
N TYR A 194 -7.25 5.09 4.32
CA TYR A 194 -8.26 5.52 5.29
C TYR A 194 -9.62 4.84 5.15
N TYR A 195 -9.72 3.86 4.26
CA TYR A 195 -10.87 2.97 4.23
C TYR A 195 -10.79 1.95 5.36
N ALA A 196 -11.87 1.82 6.13
CA ALA A 196 -12.04 0.76 7.12
C ALA A 196 -12.84 -0.42 6.53
N ALA A 197 -12.63 -1.61 7.07
CA ALA A 197 -13.44 -2.78 6.77
C ALA A 197 -14.74 -2.70 7.60
N GLY A 198 -15.78 -2.10 7.04
CA GLY A 198 -17.00 -1.76 7.76
C GLY A 198 -16.78 -0.66 8.84
N PRO A 199 -17.68 -0.54 9.80
CA PRO A 199 -17.55 0.39 10.93
C PRO A 199 -16.59 -0.20 11.99
N SER A 200 -15.35 -0.48 11.63
CA SER A 200 -14.36 -1.15 12.48
C SER A 200 -13.08 -0.33 12.63
N PRO A 201 -12.23 -0.63 13.62
CA PRO A 201 -10.93 0.01 13.76
C PRO A 201 -9.90 -0.48 12.74
N TYR A 202 -10.23 -1.48 11.93
CA TYR A 202 -9.31 -2.10 11.01
C TYR A 202 -9.38 -1.46 9.62
N THR A 203 -8.22 -1.08 9.09
CA THR A 203 -8.15 -0.64 7.69
C THR A 203 -8.56 -1.77 6.76
N ALA A 204 -9.33 -1.45 5.72
CA ALA A 204 -9.59 -2.35 4.60
C ALA A 204 -8.30 -2.47 3.78
N SER A 205 -7.42 -3.41 4.21
CA SER A 205 -6.11 -3.63 3.59
C SER A 205 -6.23 -4.19 2.18
N ILE A 206 -7.16 -5.09 1.96
CA ILE A 206 -7.61 -5.51 0.64
C ILE A 206 -9.11 -5.32 0.56
N SER A 207 -9.56 -4.69 -0.52
CA SER A 207 -10.98 -4.61 -0.84
C SER A 207 -11.25 -5.26 -2.17
N VAL A 208 -12.41 -5.90 -2.28
CA VAL A 208 -12.78 -6.71 -3.44
C VAL A 208 -14.16 -6.31 -3.97
N LEU A 209 -14.40 -6.60 -5.25
CA LEU A 209 -15.71 -6.43 -5.86
C LEU A 209 -15.87 -7.39 -7.03
N ALA A 210 -17.04 -8.04 -7.14
CA ALA A 210 -17.58 -8.56 -8.37
C ALA A 210 -18.46 -7.48 -9.01
N PRO A 211 -17.97 -6.72 -10.02
CA PRO A 211 -18.64 -5.53 -10.53
C PRO A 211 -20.04 -5.83 -11.07
N ALA A 212 -20.95 -4.87 -10.94
CA ALA A 212 -22.23 -4.96 -11.63
C ALA A 212 -22.03 -4.78 -13.13
N PHE A 213 -22.90 -5.34 -13.93
CA PHE A 213 -22.93 -5.18 -15.39
C PHE A 213 -24.13 -4.33 -15.87
N ASN A 214 -25.00 -3.95 -14.94
CA ASN A 214 -26.16 -3.10 -15.19
C ASN A 214 -26.61 -2.37 -13.90
N TYR A 215 -27.48 -1.40 -14.06
CA TYR A 215 -28.02 -0.57 -12.96
C TYR A 215 -28.88 -1.37 -11.95
N ASN A 216 -29.48 -2.48 -12.37
CA ASN A 216 -30.25 -3.35 -11.47
C ASN A 216 -29.35 -4.20 -10.56
N LYS A 217 -28.04 -4.24 -10.84
CA LYS A 217 -27.07 -5.06 -10.11
C LYS A 217 -27.41 -6.55 -10.17
N ASP A 218 -27.94 -7.00 -11.30
CA ASP A 218 -28.31 -8.39 -11.50
C ASP A 218 -27.10 -9.32 -11.30
N ILE A 219 -27.38 -10.54 -10.85
CA ILE A 219 -26.38 -11.58 -10.66
C ILE A 219 -26.61 -12.65 -11.72
N ASN A 220 -25.82 -12.62 -12.79
CA ASN A 220 -25.76 -13.71 -13.77
C ASN A 220 -24.67 -14.73 -13.38
N GLY A 221 -24.55 -15.83 -14.14
CA GLY A 221 -23.57 -16.88 -13.85
C GLY A 221 -22.12 -16.37 -13.78
N ASN A 222 -21.73 -15.42 -14.64
CA ASN A 222 -20.37 -14.87 -14.62
C ASN A 222 -20.09 -14.05 -13.35
N ARG A 223 -21.05 -13.22 -12.95
CA ARG A 223 -20.91 -12.44 -11.71
C ARG A 223 -20.96 -13.33 -10.47
N ALA A 224 -21.83 -14.35 -10.46
CA ALA A 224 -21.89 -15.32 -9.38
C ALA A 224 -20.55 -16.08 -9.22
N ASN A 225 -19.95 -16.54 -10.31
CA ASN A 225 -18.64 -17.19 -10.28
C ASN A 225 -17.53 -16.25 -9.76
N ALA A 226 -17.54 -14.96 -10.15
CA ALA A 226 -16.62 -13.96 -9.61
C ALA A 226 -16.81 -13.78 -8.10
N MET A 227 -18.07 -13.73 -7.61
CA MET A 227 -18.37 -13.67 -6.18
C MET A 227 -17.87 -14.91 -5.43
N GLN A 228 -18.01 -16.10 -6.01
CA GLN A 228 -17.53 -17.35 -5.44
C GLN A 228 -16.01 -17.36 -5.32
N LEU A 229 -15.30 -16.95 -6.36
CA LEU A 229 -13.84 -16.87 -6.32
C LEU A 229 -13.34 -15.82 -5.30
N ILE A 230 -14.05 -14.70 -5.16
CA ILE A 230 -13.77 -13.73 -4.09
C ILE A 230 -13.98 -14.37 -2.71
N GLY A 231 -14.90 -15.29 -2.55
CA GLY A 231 -15.06 -16.06 -1.31
C GLY A 231 -13.79 -16.84 -0.95
N ILE A 232 -13.15 -17.51 -1.92
CA ILE A 232 -11.85 -18.16 -1.72
C ILE A 232 -10.79 -17.14 -1.30
N MET A 233 -10.67 -15.99 -2.01
CA MET A 233 -9.73 -14.93 -1.63
C MET A 233 -9.98 -14.42 -0.20
N HIS A 234 -11.24 -14.31 0.20
CA HIS A 234 -11.61 -13.87 1.54
C HIS A 234 -11.10 -14.84 2.61
N GLU A 235 -11.25 -16.14 2.43
CA GLU A 235 -10.74 -17.15 3.37
C GLU A 235 -9.22 -17.07 3.50
N VAL A 236 -8.50 -16.98 2.38
CA VAL A 236 -7.04 -16.78 2.37
C VAL A 236 -6.65 -15.52 3.14
N LEU A 237 -7.29 -14.39 2.83
CA LEU A 237 -6.97 -13.12 3.48
C LEU A 237 -7.30 -13.11 4.97
N GLN A 238 -8.39 -13.78 5.39
CA GLN A 238 -8.73 -13.90 6.82
C GLN A 238 -7.68 -14.67 7.60
N ALA A 239 -7.00 -15.65 6.98
CA ALA A 239 -5.90 -16.38 7.61
C ALA A 239 -4.66 -15.49 7.85
N HIS A 240 -4.39 -14.52 6.97
CA HIS A 240 -3.17 -13.71 7.01
C HIS A 240 -3.34 -12.29 7.56
N ILE A 241 -4.48 -11.64 7.27
CA ILE A 241 -4.79 -10.25 7.67
C ILE A 241 -6.22 -10.17 8.20
N PRO A 242 -6.56 -10.86 9.29
CA PRO A 242 -7.93 -10.98 9.77
C PRO A 242 -8.60 -9.62 10.01
N ASN A 243 -9.89 -9.54 9.69
CA ASN A 243 -10.74 -8.35 9.84
C ASN A 243 -10.33 -7.14 8.99
N ARG A 244 -9.44 -7.31 8.01
CA ARG A 244 -8.93 -6.22 7.15
C ARG A 244 -9.36 -6.33 5.70
N ILE A 245 -10.44 -7.05 5.45
CA ILE A 245 -11.00 -7.24 4.12
C ILE A 245 -12.29 -6.45 4.01
N GLY A 246 -12.39 -5.63 2.96
CA GLY A 246 -13.58 -4.85 2.65
C GLY A 246 -14.20 -5.21 1.31
N ARG A 247 -15.41 -4.75 1.08
CA ARG A 247 -16.10 -4.84 -0.20
C ARG A 247 -16.46 -3.44 -0.69
N TYR A 248 -16.24 -3.16 -1.97
CA TYR A 248 -16.73 -1.93 -2.59
C TYR A 248 -18.24 -1.99 -2.85
N ASN A 249 -18.85 -0.79 -2.90
CA ASN A 249 -20.19 -0.63 -3.44
C ASN A 249 -20.20 -1.06 -4.91
N ASP A 250 -21.25 -1.80 -5.30
CA ASP A 250 -21.44 -2.36 -6.63
C ASP A 250 -22.36 -1.50 -7.52
N ASP A 251 -22.38 -0.18 -7.30
CA ASP A 251 -23.07 0.74 -8.20
C ASP A 251 -22.43 0.70 -9.59
N PHE A 252 -23.26 0.44 -10.60
CA PHE A 252 -22.80 0.33 -11.99
C PHE A 252 -22.26 1.67 -12.53
N GLU A 253 -20.97 1.73 -12.87
CA GLU A 253 -20.33 2.87 -13.52
C GLU A 253 -20.10 2.53 -15.02
N PRO A 254 -20.94 3.01 -15.93
CA PRO A 254 -20.89 2.64 -17.35
C PRO A 254 -19.60 3.04 -18.07
N ARG A 255 -18.76 3.90 -17.47
CA ARG A 255 -17.47 4.31 -18.05
C ARG A 255 -16.30 3.52 -17.49
N ALA A 256 -16.50 2.70 -16.42
CA ALA A 256 -15.44 1.93 -15.81
C ALA A 256 -15.17 0.64 -16.59
N PHE A 257 -13.89 0.26 -16.67
CA PHE A 257 -13.48 -0.97 -17.36
C PHE A 257 -13.93 -2.23 -16.61
N GLY A 258 -13.87 -2.26 -15.30
CA GLY A 258 -14.32 -3.42 -14.52
C GLY A 258 -15.77 -3.79 -14.82
N ASP A 259 -16.65 -2.81 -14.79
CA ASP A 259 -18.08 -2.95 -15.08
C ASP A 259 -18.35 -3.36 -16.54
N ASN A 260 -17.64 -2.73 -17.48
CA ASN A 260 -17.81 -3.06 -18.90
C ASN A 260 -17.23 -4.42 -19.27
N ILE A 261 -16.07 -4.80 -18.75
CA ILE A 261 -15.48 -6.13 -18.98
C ILE A 261 -16.40 -7.21 -18.42
N GLN A 262 -16.99 -6.99 -17.24
CA GLN A 262 -18.05 -7.85 -16.70
C GLN A 262 -19.27 -7.91 -17.65
N LYS A 263 -19.73 -6.77 -18.16
CA LYS A 263 -20.83 -6.66 -19.11
C LYS A 263 -20.52 -7.35 -20.45
N TRP A 264 -19.27 -7.33 -20.89
CA TRP A 264 -18.84 -8.00 -22.13
C TRP A 264 -18.67 -9.51 -21.98
N GLY A 265 -18.96 -10.08 -20.81
CA GLY A 265 -19.03 -11.52 -20.58
C GLY A 265 -17.87 -12.14 -19.82
N THR A 266 -16.84 -11.37 -19.45
CA THR A 266 -15.70 -11.81 -18.63
C THR A 266 -16.08 -11.82 -17.15
N ARG A 267 -15.78 -12.89 -16.42
CA ARG A 267 -15.92 -12.97 -14.95
C ARG A 267 -14.91 -12.04 -14.29
N THR A 268 -15.33 -10.84 -13.91
CA THR A 268 -14.43 -9.77 -13.49
C THR A 268 -14.36 -9.65 -11.99
N ILE A 269 -13.13 -9.50 -11.47
CA ILE A 269 -12.82 -9.28 -10.05
C ILE A 269 -12.00 -8.01 -9.95
N LEU A 270 -12.47 -7.06 -9.15
CA LEU A 270 -11.69 -5.91 -8.72
C LEU A 270 -10.97 -6.25 -7.41
N ILE A 271 -9.68 -5.93 -7.35
CA ILE A 271 -8.86 -5.98 -6.14
C ILE A 271 -8.27 -4.59 -5.92
N GLU A 272 -8.47 -4.06 -4.73
CA GLU A 272 -7.96 -2.75 -4.30
C GLU A 272 -7.04 -2.92 -3.09
N SER A 273 -5.77 -2.60 -3.25
CA SER A 273 -4.78 -2.64 -2.17
C SER A 273 -4.77 -1.34 -1.39
N GLY A 274 -5.20 -1.37 -0.13
CA GLY A 274 -5.35 -0.20 0.75
C GLY A 274 -4.09 0.12 1.55
N GLY A 275 -4.24 0.29 2.87
CA GLY A 275 -3.14 0.46 3.82
C GLY A 275 -2.99 -0.74 4.74
N TYR A 276 -1.79 -0.86 5.33
CA TYR A 276 -1.53 -1.80 6.43
C TYR A 276 -0.64 -1.10 7.46
N PRO A 277 -0.80 -1.36 8.76
CA PRO A 277 0.04 -0.75 9.79
C PRO A 277 1.53 -0.99 9.53
N ASN A 278 2.34 0.07 9.62
CA ASN A 278 3.79 0.04 9.43
C ASN A 278 4.27 -0.45 8.05
N ASP A 279 3.41 -0.38 7.03
CA ASP A 279 3.72 -0.82 5.65
C ASP A 279 3.55 0.32 4.62
N PRO A 280 4.34 1.40 4.69
CA PRO A 280 4.20 2.53 3.77
C PRO A 280 4.52 2.17 2.31
N GLU A 281 5.35 1.17 2.07
CA GLU A 281 5.73 0.67 0.75
C GLU A 281 4.88 -0.51 0.28
N LYS A 282 3.78 -0.83 1.00
CA LYS A 282 2.80 -1.86 0.66
C LYS A 282 3.39 -3.25 0.41
N GLN A 283 4.46 -3.61 1.11
CA GLN A 283 5.13 -4.90 0.94
C GLN A 283 4.31 -6.06 1.52
N VAL A 284 3.57 -5.85 2.61
CA VAL A 284 2.60 -6.82 3.13
C VAL A 284 1.48 -7.03 2.11
N LEU A 285 0.95 -5.95 1.54
CA LEU A 285 -0.13 -6.03 0.56
C LEU A 285 0.33 -6.63 -0.78
N ARG A 286 1.58 -6.41 -1.18
CA ARG A 286 2.24 -7.12 -2.29
C ARG A 286 2.19 -8.63 -2.09
N LYS A 287 2.60 -9.10 -0.89
CA LYS A 287 2.51 -10.51 -0.52
C LYS A 287 1.06 -11.01 -0.56
N MET A 288 0.10 -10.25 -0.04
CA MET A 288 -1.32 -10.64 -0.07
C MET A 288 -1.83 -10.80 -1.51
N ASN A 289 -1.49 -9.87 -2.42
CA ASN A 289 -1.83 -10.01 -3.84
C ASN A 289 -1.21 -11.27 -4.46
N PHE A 290 0.04 -11.56 -4.17
CA PHE A 290 0.72 -12.78 -4.62
C PHE A 290 -0.04 -14.04 -4.18
N LEU A 291 -0.42 -14.12 -2.90
CA LEU A 291 -1.12 -15.27 -2.34
C LEU A 291 -2.50 -15.46 -2.96
N ILE A 292 -3.33 -14.40 -2.97
CA ILE A 292 -4.71 -14.52 -3.48
C ILE A 292 -4.77 -14.75 -4.98
N LEU A 293 -3.83 -14.23 -5.76
CA LEU A 293 -3.79 -14.48 -7.20
C LEU A 293 -3.39 -15.92 -7.50
N LEU A 294 -2.35 -16.46 -6.87
CA LEU A 294 -1.95 -17.86 -7.06
C LEU A 294 -3.02 -18.85 -6.56
N GLU A 295 -3.64 -18.58 -5.42
CA GLU A 295 -4.76 -19.37 -4.93
C GLU A 295 -5.95 -19.33 -5.90
N SER A 296 -6.24 -18.15 -6.47
CA SER A 296 -7.29 -17.99 -7.48
C SER A 296 -7.00 -18.80 -8.74
N PHE A 297 -5.76 -18.78 -9.23
CA PHE A 297 -5.37 -19.56 -10.41
C PHE A 297 -5.50 -21.07 -10.13
N SER A 298 -5.07 -21.52 -8.94
CA SER A 298 -5.27 -22.91 -8.52
C SER A 298 -6.75 -23.27 -8.49
N SER A 299 -7.57 -22.46 -7.82
CA SER A 299 -9.00 -22.69 -7.71
C SER A 299 -9.75 -22.64 -9.05
N ILE A 300 -9.35 -21.77 -9.98
CA ILE A 300 -9.90 -21.74 -11.34
C ILE A 300 -9.53 -23.02 -12.08
N SER A 301 -8.26 -23.45 -12.02
CA SER A 301 -7.76 -24.64 -12.71
C SER A 301 -8.43 -25.94 -12.22
N GLU A 302 -8.81 -25.99 -10.96
CA GLU A 302 -9.52 -27.13 -10.35
C GLU A 302 -11.05 -27.01 -10.50
N GLY A 303 -11.56 -25.80 -10.70
CA GLY A 303 -12.98 -25.51 -10.65
C GLY A 303 -13.56 -25.44 -9.24
N SER A 304 -12.72 -25.50 -8.19
CA SER A 304 -13.13 -25.59 -6.78
C SER A 304 -13.88 -24.36 -6.28
N TYR A 305 -13.69 -23.18 -6.89
CA TYR A 305 -14.44 -21.96 -6.57
C TYR A 305 -15.96 -22.15 -6.64
N ARG A 306 -16.45 -23.11 -7.46
CA ARG A 306 -17.90 -23.37 -7.62
C ARG A 306 -18.57 -23.88 -6.34
N ASP A 307 -17.79 -24.46 -5.44
CA ASP A 307 -18.30 -24.99 -4.17
C ASP A 307 -18.42 -23.89 -3.10
N MET A 308 -17.84 -22.70 -3.36
CA MET A 308 -17.88 -21.58 -2.43
C MET A 308 -19.28 -20.96 -2.38
N PRO A 309 -19.94 -20.89 -1.21
CA PRO A 309 -21.24 -20.28 -1.10
C PRO A 309 -21.21 -18.76 -1.31
N LEU A 310 -22.15 -18.21 -2.08
CA LEU A 310 -22.25 -16.75 -2.30
C LEU A 310 -22.37 -15.94 -1.01
N ARG A 311 -22.96 -16.49 0.05
CA ARG A 311 -23.06 -15.82 1.36
C ARG A 311 -21.70 -15.42 1.94
N VAL A 312 -20.59 -16.09 1.56
CA VAL A 312 -19.25 -15.70 2.01
C VAL A 312 -18.87 -14.35 1.43
N TYR A 313 -19.07 -14.15 0.12
CA TYR A 313 -18.90 -12.83 -0.51
C TYR A 313 -19.83 -11.78 0.11
N GLU A 314 -21.10 -12.12 0.31
CA GLU A 314 -22.10 -11.21 0.85
C GLU A 314 -21.79 -10.78 2.30
N SER A 315 -21.11 -11.63 3.08
CA SER A 315 -20.69 -11.34 4.45
C SER A 315 -19.51 -10.38 4.56
N ILE A 316 -18.77 -10.13 3.47
CA ILE A 316 -17.66 -9.18 3.47
C ILE A 316 -18.22 -7.76 3.73
N PRO A 317 -17.78 -7.05 4.77
CA PRO A 317 -18.31 -5.74 5.09
C PRO A 317 -18.00 -4.71 3.99
N PHE A 318 -18.91 -3.79 3.75
CA PHE A 318 -18.65 -2.67 2.86
C PHE A 318 -17.55 -1.77 3.42
N ASN A 319 -16.76 -1.19 2.54
CA ASN A 319 -15.78 -0.17 2.90
C ASN A 319 -16.47 1.02 3.57
N SER A 320 -15.85 1.52 4.62
CA SER A 320 -16.25 2.76 5.29
C SER A 320 -15.13 3.79 5.15
N TYR A 321 -15.43 4.91 4.49
CA TYR A 321 -14.46 5.98 4.27
C TYR A 321 -14.55 7.05 5.37
N ASN A 322 -13.43 7.74 5.63
CA ASN A 322 -13.32 8.84 6.60
C ASN A 322 -13.39 8.49 8.10
N HIS A 323 -13.47 7.22 8.48
CA HIS A 323 -13.43 6.83 9.90
C HIS A 323 -12.02 6.55 10.43
N LEU A 324 -10.99 6.54 9.56
CA LEU A 324 -9.61 6.27 9.94
C LEU A 324 -8.74 7.52 9.86
N HIS A 325 -7.85 7.65 10.86
CA HIS A 325 -6.80 8.65 10.95
C HIS A 325 -5.44 7.98 11.11
N ASP A 326 -4.34 8.72 10.92
CA ASP A 326 -3.02 8.20 11.29
C ASP A 326 -2.83 8.25 12.80
N LEU A 327 -3.29 9.32 13.44
CA LEU A 327 -3.21 9.53 14.87
C LEU A 327 -4.51 10.16 15.37
N ILE A 328 -5.09 9.61 16.44
CA ILE A 328 -6.12 10.29 17.22
C ILE A 328 -5.55 10.58 18.61
N LEU A 329 -5.60 11.85 18.99
CA LEU A 329 -5.37 12.30 20.35
C LEU A 329 -6.71 12.37 21.05
N ARG A 330 -6.93 11.52 22.04
CA ARG A 330 -8.17 11.45 22.81
C ARG A 330 -8.11 12.40 24.02
N LYS A 331 -9.21 13.04 24.34
CA LYS A 331 -9.41 13.84 25.57
C LYS A 331 -8.35 14.94 25.75
N VAL A 332 -8.02 15.66 24.68
CA VAL A 332 -7.08 16.78 24.72
C VAL A 332 -7.72 17.96 25.42
N ALA A 333 -7.11 18.45 26.50
CA ALA A 333 -7.54 19.64 27.21
C ALA A 333 -7.06 20.91 26.47
N VAL A 334 -7.97 21.58 25.74
CA VAL A 334 -7.65 22.76 24.92
C VAL A 334 -8.13 24.03 25.63
N PRO A 335 -7.23 24.91 26.08
CA PRO A 335 -7.60 26.20 26.67
C PRO A 335 -8.02 27.17 25.56
N LYS A 336 -9.20 27.81 25.74
CA LYS A 336 -9.71 28.82 24.83
C LYS A 336 -10.58 29.82 25.60
N ASP A 337 -10.30 31.11 25.47
CA ASP A 337 -11.09 32.21 26.05
C ASP A 337 -11.32 32.05 27.58
N GLY A 338 -10.27 31.65 28.33
CA GLY A 338 -10.31 31.45 29.78
C GLY A 338 -11.06 30.20 30.24
N LYS A 339 -11.52 29.36 29.32
CA LYS A 339 -12.14 28.05 29.60
C LYS A 339 -11.29 26.92 29.04
N THR A 340 -11.47 25.71 29.55
CA THR A 340 -10.83 24.50 29.02
C THR A 340 -11.91 23.59 28.44
N TYR A 341 -11.72 23.17 27.21
CA TYR A 341 -12.57 22.22 26.50
C TYR A 341 -11.82 20.91 26.32
N THR A 342 -12.49 19.80 26.54
CA THR A 342 -11.91 18.47 26.27
C THR A 342 -12.42 18.01 24.90
N LEU A 343 -11.49 17.77 23.98
CA LEU A 343 -11.77 17.45 22.58
C LEU A 343 -10.86 16.33 22.11
N ASP A 344 -11.33 15.55 21.15
CA ASP A 344 -10.45 14.65 20.38
C ASP A 344 -9.90 15.39 19.14
N LEU A 345 -8.69 15.02 18.71
CA LEU A 345 -8.06 15.56 17.49
C LEU A 345 -7.69 14.41 16.55
N GLY A 346 -8.28 14.38 15.36
CA GLY A 346 -7.97 13.44 14.29
C GLY A 346 -6.93 14.02 13.33
N ILE A 347 -5.79 13.34 13.19
CA ILE A 347 -4.65 13.79 12.38
C ILE A 347 -4.43 12.80 11.25
N ARG A 348 -4.26 13.31 10.02
CA ARG A 348 -3.81 12.51 8.87
C ARG A 348 -2.46 13.00 8.37
N ARG A 349 -1.65 12.02 7.93
CA ARG A 349 -0.35 12.23 7.28
C ARG A 349 -0.52 11.96 5.80
N PHE A 350 -0.15 12.89 4.96
CA PHE A 350 -0.24 12.79 3.50
C PHE A 350 1.13 12.94 2.85
N GLU A 351 1.29 12.26 1.73
CA GLU A 351 2.52 12.29 0.96
C GLU A 351 2.62 13.57 0.15
N VAL A 352 3.79 14.15 0.15
CA VAL A 352 4.19 15.24 -0.73
C VAL A 352 5.29 14.71 -1.65
N ASP A 353 5.03 14.77 -2.93
CA ASP A 353 5.91 14.25 -3.97
C ASP A 353 7.24 15.01 -4.00
N TYR A 354 8.32 14.26 -4.19
CA TYR A 354 9.68 14.76 -4.19
C TYR A 354 10.53 14.03 -5.25
N ASP A 355 11.60 14.67 -5.71
CA ASP A 355 12.57 14.09 -6.64
C ASP A 355 11.90 13.46 -7.87
N ARG A 356 11.18 14.27 -8.64
CA ARG A 356 10.41 13.85 -9.82
C ARG A 356 9.43 12.70 -9.51
N ASN A 357 8.82 12.75 -8.33
CA ASN A 357 7.87 11.76 -7.82
C ASN A 357 8.44 10.34 -7.61
N SER A 358 9.78 10.18 -7.62
CA SER A 358 10.45 8.92 -7.24
C SER A 358 10.47 8.71 -5.73
N LYS A 359 10.33 9.80 -4.96
CA LYS A 359 10.31 9.83 -3.50
C LYS A 359 9.17 10.69 -2.99
N TYR A 360 8.92 10.62 -1.71
CA TYR A 360 7.97 11.45 -1.01
C TYR A 360 8.44 11.73 0.42
N PHE A 361 7.85 12.73 1.02
CA PHE A 361 7.92 12.98 2.46
C PHE A 361 6.51 13.20 3.02
N LEU A 362 6.36 13.01 4.31
CA LEU A 362 5.06 13.15 4.96
C LEU A 362 4.88 14.56 5.53
N ARG A 363 3.72 15.13 5.28
CA ARG A 363 3.16 16.27 6.02
C ARG A 363 1.90 15.84 6.72
N SER A 364 1.43 16.62 7.65
CA SER A 364 0.22 16.31 8.39
C SER A 364 -0.73 17.50 8.52
N SER A 365 -1.96 17.20 8.86
CA SER A 365 -2.93 18.21 9.28
C SER A 365 -3.99 17.60 10.18
N ILE A 366 -4.60 18.45 10.99
CA ILE A 366 -5.81 18.11 11.73
C ILE A 366 -6.94 18.01 10.71
N GLN A 367 -7.61 16.85 10.67
CA GLN A 367 -8.73 16.60 9.76
C GLN A 367 -10.07 16.68 10.45
N ASP A 368 -10.09 16.41 11.75
CA ASP A 368 -11.32 16.48 12.54
C ASP A 368 -11.04 16.87 14.00
N ILE A 369 -12.00 17.57 14.63
CA ILE A 369 -11.91 18.08 15.99
C ILE A 369 -13.27 17.92 16.66
N GLY A 370 -13.32 17.29 17.82
CA GLY A 370 -14.53 17.18 18.62
C GLY A 370 -14.76 15.82 19.23
N ASP A 371 -15.93 15.25 19.01
CA ASP A 371 -16.23 13.88 19.43
C ASP A 371 -15.84 12.90 18.30
N LEU A 372 -14.73 12.21 18.48
CA LEU A 372 -14.25 11.19 17.54
C LEU A 372 -14.47 9.77 18.09
N SER A 373 -15.44 9.56 18.98
CA SER A 373 -15.71 8.27 19.61
C SER A 373 -16.05 7.15 18.62
N THR A 374 -16.52 7.49 17.41
CA THR A 374 -16.80 6.55 16.32
C THR A 374 -15.69 6.47 15.26
N SER A 375 -14.63 7.26 15.43
CA SER A 375 -13.47 7.26 14.55
C SER A 375 -12.33 6.46 15.18
N HIS A 376 -11.48 5.89 14.31
CA HIS A 376 -10.34 5.06 14.68
C HIS A 376 -9.06 5.55 14.04
N ALA A 377 -7.92 5.09 14.53
CA ALA A 377 -6.62 5.47 13.98
C ALA A 377 -5.62 4.30 13.97
N TYR A 378 -4.57 4.46 13.18
CA TYR A 378 -3.41 3.56 13.25
C TYR A 378 -2.69 3.70 14.59
N GLU A 379 -2.70 4.92 15.17
CA GLU A 379 -2.12 5.25 16.48
C GLU A 379 -3.14 6.04 17.30
N GLU A 380 -3.32 5.69 18.56
CA GLU A 380 -4.17 6.44 19.49
C GLU A 380 -3.39 6.81 20.75
N PHE A 381 -3.57 8.03 21.23
CA PHE A 381 -2.99 8.52 22.46
C PHE A 381 -4.06 9.15 23.36
N ASN A 382 -4.23 8.63 24.57
CA ASN A 382 -5.11 9.23 25.56
C ASN A 382 -4.39 10.34 26.33
N ALA A 383 -4.78 11.58 26.07
CA ALA A 383 -4.23 12.78 26.71
C ALA A 383 -4.90 13.11 28.06
N GLU A 384 -5.77 12.25 28.58
CA GLU A 384 -6.41 12.46 29.89
C GLU A 384 -5.36 12.56 31.00
N GLY A 385 -5.47 13.62 31.80
CA GLY A 385 -4.52 13.89 32.89
C GLY A 385 -3.20 14.57 32.46
N TYR A 386 -3.06 14.89 31.17
CA TYR A 386 -1.99 15.76 30.70
C TYR A 386 -2.44 17.22 30.61
N GLU A 387 -1.58 18.11 31.05
CA GLU A 387 -1.67 19.54 30.71
C GLU A 387 -1.14 19.70 29.27
N VAL A 388 -1.97 20.28 28.39
CA VAL A 388 -1.63 20.43 26.99
C VAL A 388 -1.35 21.90 26.67
N GLU A 389 -0.17 22.15 26.11
CA GLU A 389 0.23 23.47 25.66
C GLU A 389 0.65 23.43 24.19
N MET A 390 0.60 24.61 23.56
CA MET A 390 1.17 24.78 22.25
C MET A 390 2.70 24.82 22.31
N GLY A 391 3.38 24.11 21.43
CA GLY A 391 4.83 24.17 21.29
C GLY A 391 5.34 25.59 21.03
N LYS A 392 6.52 25.95 21.46
CA LYS A 392 7.14 27.30 21.29
C LYS A 392 8.10 27.31 20.11
N SER A 393 8.28 28.47 19.50
CA SER A 393 9.36 28.68 18.54
C SER A 393 10.62 29.19 19.27
N TYR A 394 11.79 28.61 18.95
CA TYR A 394 13.06 29.08 19.49
C TYR A 394 13.24 30.56 19.16
N PRO A 395 13.60 31.42 20.15
CA PRO A 395 13.50 32.86 19.99
C PRO A 395 14.54 33.47 19.02
N LYS A 396 15.67 32.77 18.80
CA LYS A 396 16.73 33.26 17.94
C LYS A 396 16.59 32.75 16.52
N LEU A 397 16.66 33.64 15.53
CA LEU A 397 16.78 33.27 14.13
C LEU A 397 18.17 32.69 13.86
N ILE A 398 18.23 31.44 13.48
CA ILE A 398 19.45 30.76 13.06
C ILE A 398 19.75 31.14 11.60
N LYS A 399 20.95 31.58 11.30
CA LYS A 399 21.29 32.06 9.94
C LYS A 399 21.71 30.94 8.99
N LYS A 400 22.37 29.90 9.49
CA LYS A 400 22.95 28.80 8.70
C LYS A 400 22.74 27.47 9.40
N GLN A 401 22.45 26.39 8.64
CA GLN A 401 22.25 25.03 9.14
C GLN A 401 23.39 24.57 10.07
N LYS A 402 24.64 24.76 9.70
CA LYS A 402 25.82 24.38 10.53
C LYS A 402 25.83 24.97 11.95
N LYS A 403 25.02 25.98 12.24
CA LYS A 403 24.88 26.53 13.60
C LYS A 403 23.86 25.75 14.44
N LEU A 404 23.06 24.89 13.85
CA LEU A 404 22.15 24.02 14.57
C LEU A 404 22.90 23.03 15.47
N SER A 405 24.09 22.56 15.06
CA SER A 405 24.95 21.68 15.86
C SER A 405 25.36 22.21 17.24
N LYS A 406 25.09 23.50 17.52
CA LYS A 406 25.34 24.13 18.83
C LYS A 406 24.14 24.03 19.78
N LEU A 407 23.04 23.50 19.34
CA LEU A 407 21.82 23.36 20.11
C LEU A 407 21.63 21.90 20.49
N ASP A 408 21.25 21.65 21.72
CA ASP A 408 20.80 20.33 22.15
C ASP A 408 19.30 20.18 21.84
N PRO A 409 18.89 19.28 20.92
CA PRO A 409 17.50 19.14 20.53
C PRO A 409 16.60 18.66 21.66
N ILE A 410 17.10 17.82 22.54
CA ILE A 410 16.31 17.28 23.66
C ILE A 410 16.06 18.37 24.69
N GLU A 411 17.06 19.16 25.02
CA GLU A 411 16.88 20.29 25.95
C GLU A 411 15.92 21.33 25.37
N LEU A 412 15.99 21.63 24.06
CA LEU A 412 15.01 22.49 23.40
C LEU A 412 13.56 21.95 23.57
N LEU A 413 13.36 20.65 23.32
CA LEU A 413 12.04 20.03 23.45
C LEU A 413 11.57 20.02 24.91
N LYS A 414 12.45 19.76 25.89
CA LYS A 414 12.15 19.83 27.33
C LYS A 414 11.81 21.24 27.79
N GLU A 415 12.38 22.28 27.15
CA GLU A 415 12.02 23.69 27.36
C GLU A 415 10.73 24.10 26.62
N GLY A 416 10.18 23.21 25.80
CA GLY A 416 8.95 23.41 25.02
C GLY A 416 9.15 24.06 23.66
N TYR A 417 10.38 24.14 23.18
CA TYR A 417 10.65 24.61 21.81
C TYR A 417 10.48 23.46 20.83
N THR A 418 9.42 23.50 20.05
CA THR A 418 9.09 22.50 19.00
C THR A 418 9.46 22.99 17.61
N SER A 419 9.87 24.25 17.46
CA SER A 419 10.28 24.79 16.16
C SER A 419 11.47 25.72 16.27
N ILE A 420 12.29 25.75 15.21
CA ILE A 420 13.42 26.66 15.03
C ILE A 420 13.24 27.45 13.72
N LYS A 421 13.43 28.76 13.78
CA LYS A 421 13.46 29.61 12.59
C LYS A 421 14.84 29.59 11.97
N LEU A 422 14.93 29.16 10.71
CA LEU A 422 16.16 29.12 9.94
C LEU A 422 16.07 30.09 8.74
N LYS A 423 17.10 30.94 8.55
CA LYS A 423 17.17 31.84 7.40
C LYS A 423 17.60 31.13 6.11
N GLU A 424 18.50 30.18 6.22
CA GLU A 424 18.93 29.31 5.12
C GLU A 424 17.75 28.39 4.74
N SER A 425 17.43 28.32 3.45
CA SER A 425 16.43 27.39 2.95
C SER A 425 17.02 25.98 2.94
N LEU A 426 16.33 25.05 3.56
CA LEU A 426 16.64 23.63 3.46
C LEU A 426 15.66 22.96 2.51
N ASP A 427 16.11 21.83 1.96
CA ASP A 427 15.25 20.95 1.23
C ASP A 427 14.10 20.45 2.16
N PRO A 428 12.83 20.55 1.74
CA PRO A 428 11.70 20.11 2.54
C PRO A 428 11.80 18.65 3.01
N TRP A 429 12.44 17.78 2.23
CA TRP A 429 12.67 16.40 2.59
C TRP A 429 13.55 16.25 3.83
N ILE A 430 14.58 17.11 3.99
CA ILE A 430 15.47 17.09 5.16
C ILE A 430 14.70 17.41 6.45
N THR A 431 13.69 18.29 6.35
CA THR A 431 12.95 18.80 7.52
C THR A 431 11.66 18.04 7.82
N ALA A 432 11.23 17.16 6.91
CA ALA A 432 9.99 16.42 7.07
C ALA A 432 10.07 15.35 8.16
N ALA A 433 8.95 15.12 8.84
CA ALA A 433 8.79 14.08 9.87
C ALA A 433 9.83 14.12 11.01
N LEU A 434 10.49 15.25 11.22
CA LEU A 434 11.42 15.43 12.34
C LEU A 434 10.67 15.75 13.64
N PRO A 435 11.23 15.37 14.80
CA PRO A 435 10.69 15.73 16.11
C PRO A 435 10.85 17.23 16.45
N LEU A 436 11.47 17.99 15.56
CA LEU A 436 11.63 19.43 15.65
C LEU A 436 11.30 20.09 14.30
N HIS A 437 10.37 21.02 14.29
CA HIS A 437 9.96 21.71 13.06
C HIS A 437 10.99 22.79 12.67
N ILE A 438 11.49 22.73 11.45
CA ILE A 438 12.34 23.78 10.88
C ILE A 438 11.51 24.68 9.97
N SER A 439 11.36 25.93 10.34
CA SER A 439 10.52 26.89 9.61
C SER A 439 11.34 28.03 9.02
N GLY A 440 10.79 28.68 8.00
CA GLY A 440 11.34 29.92 7.46
C GLY A 440 11.23 31.07 8.45
N PRO A 441 11.96 32.19 8.20
CA PRO A 441 12.09 33.33 9.15
C PRO A 441 10.76 34.02 9.47
N PHE A 442 9.77 33.94 8.58
CA PHE A 442 8.47 34.62 8.70
C PHE A 442 7.33 33.68 9.06
N SER A 443 7.61 32.41 9.32
CA SER A 443 6.58 31.42 9.68
C SER A 443 5.89 31.80 10.99
N GLN A 444 4.58 31.70 11.00
CA GLN A 444 3.76 31.88 12.20
C GLN A 444 3.40 30.52 12.79
N ARG A 445 3.05 30.54 14.08
CA ARG A 445 2.58 29.36 14.79
C ARG A 445 1.21 28.93 14.26
N ALA A 446 1.05 27.67 13.96
CA ALA A 446 -0.23 27.11 13.53
C ALA A 446 -1.19 26.97 14.73
N PRO A 447 -2.45 27.39 14.60
CA PRO A 447 -3.45 27.14 15.64
C PRO A 447 -3.89 25.68 15.69
N ILE A 448 -4.60 25.29 16.76
CA ILE A 448 -5.37 24.03 16.76
C ILE A 448 -6.64 24.30 15.95
N ALA A 449 -6.59 23.98 14.66
CA ALA A 449 -7.70 24.18 13.73
C ALA A 449 -7.59 23.19 12.56
N LEU A 450 -8.72 22.96 11.88
CA LEU A 450 -8.79 22.09 10.70
C LEU A 450 -7.84 22.58 9.60
N GLY A 451 -7.13 21.64 8.98
CA GLY A 451 -6.17 21.91 7.90
C GLY A 451 -4.79 22.36 8.37
N TYR A 452 -4.60 22.65 9.65
CA TYR A 452 -3.29 23.05 10.19
C TYR A 452 -2.51 21.88 10.77
N GLU A 453 -1.19 21.98 10.74
CA GLU A 453 -0.28 21.03 11.34
C GLU A 453 -0.11 21.36 12.83
N PRO A 454 -0.53 20.45 13.75
CA PRO A 454 -0.46 20.73 15.18
C PRO A 454 0.96 20.60 15.72
N SER A 455 1.28 21.45 16.69
CA SER A 455 2.52 21.37 17.48
C SER A 455 2.17 21.52 18.95
N LEU A 456 2.14 20.39 19.68
CA LEU A 456 1.63 20.30 21.04
C LEU A 456 2.65 19.73 22.01
N LEU A 457 2.57 20.14 23.26
CA LEU A 457 3.33 19.65 24.39
C LEU A 457 2.36 18.98 25.37
N PHE A 458 2.72 17.80 25.84
CA PHE A 458 1.95 17.07 26.85
C PHE A 458 2.80 16.99 28.13
N LYS A 459 2.32 17.65 29.19
CA LYS A 459 2.99 17.73 30.47
C LYS A 459 2.31 16.84 31.51
N LYS A 460 3.10 16.18 32.32
CA LYS A 460 2.66 15.45 33.49
C LYS A 460 3.57 15.74 34.67
N GLY A 461 3.01 16.18 35.81
CA GLY A 461 3.81 16.59 36.96
C GLY A 461 4.79 17.73 36.66
N GLY A 462 4.39 18.68 35.80
CA GLY A 462 5.20 19.85 35.40
C GLY A 462 6.30 19.56 34.38
N LYS A 463 6.51 18.29 33.97
CA LYS A 463 7.50 17.90 32.95
C LYS A 463 6.84 17.61 31.61
N ILE A 464 7.45 18.04 30.51
CA ILE A 464 7.05 17.64 29.16
C ILE A 464 7.51 16.20 28.94
N THR A 465 6.56 15.30 28.70
CA THR A 465 6.83 13.87 28.48
C THR A 465 6.62 13.47 27.03
N TYR A 466 5.67 14.12 26.34
CA TYR A 466 5.44 13.92 24.92
C TYR A 466 5.40 15.25 24.17
N VAL A 467 5.82 15.21 22.91
CA VAL A 467 5.66 16.33 21.98
C VAL A 467 5.02 15.81 20.69
N LEU A 468 4.07 16.57 20.14
CA LEU A 468 3.53 16.35 18.82
C LEU A 468 4.15 17.36 17.87
N VAL A 469 4.87 16.88 16.89
CA VAL A 469 5.53 17.72 15.87
C VAL A 469 5.44 17.03 14.51
N ASN A 470 5.15 17.77 13.46
CA ASN A 470 5.02 17.27 12.09
C ASN A 470 4.05 16.06 11.97
N GLY A 471 3.05 15.99 12.84
CA GLY A 471 2.05 14.91 12.87
C GLY A 471 2.51 13.62 13.54
N PHE A 472 3.67 13.61 14.18
CA PHE A 472 4.22 12.49 14.93
C PHE A 472 4.28 12.80 16.42
N LEU A 473 3.84 11.84 17.24
CA LEU A 473 3.91 11.93 18.68
C LEU A 473 5.20 11.27 19.19
N TRP A 474 6.02 12.04 19.88
CA TRP A 474 7.33 11.60 20.37
C TRP A 474 7.34 11.55 21.90
N ASN A 475 7.78 10.43 22.44
CA ASN A 475 8.01 10.26 23.88
C ASN A 475 9.46 10.68 24.21
N LEU A 476 9.66 11.80 24.93
CA LEU A 476 10.97 12.36 25.18
C LEU A 476 11.88 11.50 26.08
N GLU A 477 11.29 10.59 26.88
CA GLU A 477 12.08 9.71 27.77
C GLU A 477 12.47 8.41 27.06
N LYS A 478 11.52 7.81 26.32
CA LYS A 478 11.73 6.49 25.69
C LYS A 478 12.44 6.57 24.34
N GLU A 479 12.27 7.68 23.64
CA GLU A 479 12.75 7.87 22.25
C GLU A 479 13.87 8.89 22.14
N GLU A 480 14.49 9.30 23.28
CA GLU A 480 15.55 10.32 23.31
C GLU A 480 16.67 10.01 22.31
N GLN A 481 17.16 8.75 22.28
CA GLN A 481 18.25 8.38 21.38
C GLN A 481 17.81 8.42 19.90
N ILE A 482 16.62 7.96 19.60
CA ILE A 482 16.06 8.00 18.23
C ILE A 482 15.94 9.45 17.74
N ILE A 483 15.45 10.33 18.62
CA ILE A 483 15.32 11.78 18.33
C ILE A 483 16.69 12.39 18.04
N ARG A 484 17.71 12.09 18.85
CA ARG A 484 19.08 12.57 18.66
C ARG A 484 19.66 12.08 17.34
N ASP A 485 19.54 10.79 17.04
CA ASP A 485 20.09 10.18 15.83
C ASP A 485 19.47 10.80 14.57
N MET A 486 18.15 10.96 14.55
CA MET A 486 17.44 11.57 13.41
C MET A 486 17.87 13.03 13.18
N LEU A 487 17.98 13.82 14.25
CA LEU A 487 18.36 15.23 14.12
C LEU A 487 19.84 15.41 13.82
N GLN A 488 20.70 14.53 14.33
CA GLN A 488 22.12 14.50 13.97
C GLN A 488 22.31 14.14 12.49
N GLU A 489 21.65 13.09 12.02
CA GLU A 489 21.77 12.63 10.63
C GLU A 489 21.30 13.70 9.63
N ARG A 490 20.14 14.32 9.88
CA ARG A 490 19.51 15.23 8.91
C ARG A 490 19.91 16.67 9.05
N LEU A 491 20.13 17.15 10.26
CA LEU A 491 20.41 18.56 10.55
C LEU A 491 21.80 18.82 11.11
N GLY A 492 22.51 17.77 11.57
CA GLY A 492 23.80 17.89 12.26
C GLY A 492 23.69 18.48 13.69
N MET A 493 22.57 18.22 14.38
CA MET A 493 22.29 18.72 15.74
C MET A 493 22.78 17.75 16.79
#